data_83f5723ca0a390de46fba16314eff2fe
#
_entry.id   83f5723ca0a390de46fba16314eff2fe
#
_cell.length_a   1.000
_cell.length_b   1.000
_cell.length_c   1.000
_cell.angle_alpha   90.00
_cell.angle_beta   90.00
_cell.angle_gamma   90.00
#
_symmetry.space_group_name_H-M   'P 1'
#
loop_
_entity.id
_entity.type
_entity.pdbx_description
1 polymer ?
#
loop_
_entity_poly.entity_id
_entity_poly.type
_entity_poly.pdbx_seq_one_letter_code
_entity_poly.pdbx_strand_id
1 'polypeptide(L)'
;KFDRVMQSGRILFFSAPCGFGKTVVANALLRKWRTLCLRADAPDFSLQALPDEWDILLIDEFQLLQEQETSQILCELIRANPARRFVFLSRGVPPAYLTAFQYTGLMTTLEPDDLLFDHEDIRNFFASCKVAVTESEINGILKESIGYPLGVAITARQMSDGKPFSPELTAHTYREVFAYFEAAVYNRFDLPVRRLL
;
A
#
# COMPACT_ATOMS: atom_id res chain seq x y z
N LYS A 1 -5.03 5.16 13.62
CA LYS A 1 -4.73 3.72 13.37
C LYS A 1 -3.22 3.51 13.17
N PHE A 2 -2.54 4.19 12.27
CA PHE A 2 -1.15 3.91 11.87
C PHE A 2 -0.06 4.65 12.66
N ASP A 3 -0.35 5.72 13.40
CA ASP A 3 0.67 6.49 14.16
C ASP A 3 1.41 5.64 15.21
N ARG A 4 0.71 4.66 15.82
CA ARG A 4 1.33 3.73 16.77
C ARG A 4 2.31 2.76 16.11
N VAL A 5 2.05 2.39 14.86
CA VAL A 5 2.89 1.43 14.10
C VAL A 5 4.26 2.05 13.81
N MET A 6 4.31 3.36 13.52
CA MET A 6 5.57 4.07 13.34
C MET A 6 6.41 4.18 14.62
N GLN A 7 5.82 3.92 15.80
CA GLN A 7 6.53 3.94 17.08
C GLN A 7 7.06 2.57 17.50
N SER A 8 6.50 1.48 16.96
CA SER A 8 6.76 0.12 17.41
C SER A 8 7.98 -0.55 16.78
N GLY A 9 8.50 -0.05 15.66
CA GLY A 9 9.64 -0.66 14.98
C GLY A 9 10.41 0.30 14.08
N ARG A 10 11.58 -0.14 13.63
CA ARG A 10 12.41 0.61 12.68
C ARG A 10 12.06 0.31 11.22
N ILE A 11 11.48 -0.84 10.97
CA ILE A 11 11.08 -1.31 9.64
C ILE A 11 9.57 -1.50 9.64
N LEU A 12 8.91 -0.85 8.70
CA LEU A 12 7.48 -1.04 8.43
C LEU A 12 7.33 -1.70 7.06
N PHE A 13 6.77 -2.90 7.04
CA PHE A 13 6.56 -3.67 5.82
C PHE A 13 5.07 -3.74 5.50
N PHE A 14 4.66 -3.18 4.36
CA PHE A 14 3.30 -3.32 3.85
C PHE A 14 3.23 -4.54 2.93
N SER A 15 2.49 -5.55 3.37
CA SER A 15 2.26 -6.80 2.64
C SER A 15 0.81 -6.85 2.17
N ALA A 16 0.50 -6.23 1.03
CA ALA A 16 -0.87 -6.25 0.52
C ALA A 16 -0.92 -6.15 -1.01
N PRO A 17 -1.91 -6.77 -1.67
CA PRO A 17 -2.11 -6.66 -3.12
C PRO A 17 -2.24 -5.22 -3.61
N CYS A 18 -2.33 -5.02 -4.93
CA CYS A 18 -2.60 -3.70 -5.48
C CYS A 18 -4.02 -3.22 -5.08
N GLY A 19 -4.24 -1.89 -5.06
CA GLY A 19 -5.53 -1.31 -4.67
C GLY A 19 -5.78 -1.18 -3.16
N PHE A 20 -4.91 -1.71 -2.29
CA PHE A 20 -5.01 -1.56 -0.83
C PHE A 20 -4.52 -0.22 -0.30
N GLY A 21 -4.14 0.71 -1.16
CA GLY A 21 -3.76 2.07 -0.74
C GLY A 21 -2.40 2.18 -0.05
N LYS A 22 -1.51 1.18 -0.13
CA LYS A 22 -0.18 1.17 0.53
C LYS A 22 0.58 2.48 0.36
N THR A 23 0.76 2.94 -0.88
CA THR A 23 1.51 4.16 -1.21
C THR A 23 0.81 5.41 -0.65
N VAL A 24 -0.53 5.44 -0.65
CA VAL A 24 -1.31 6.57 -0.08
C VAL A 24 -1.13 6.64 1.43
N VAL A 25 -1.26 5.52 2.12
CA VAL A 25 -1.06 5.43 3.57
C VAL A 25 0.38 5.76 3.94
N ALA A 26 1.36 5.19 3.26
CA ALA A 26 2.77 5.48 3.49
C ALA A 26 3.07 6.98 3.33
N ASN A 27 2.65 7.60 2.24
CA ASN A 27 2.85 9.02 2.00
C ASN A 27 2.18 9.90 3.07
N ALA A 28 1.00 9.52 3.56
CA ALA A 28 0.32 10.24 4.63
C ALA A 28 1.09 10.16 5.96
N LEU A 29 1.61 8.97 6.31
CA LEU A 29 2.41 8.74 7.50
C LEU A 29 3.75 9.49 7.48
N LEU A 30 4.36 9.57 6.30
CA LEU A 30 5.73 10.05 6.13
C LEU A 30 5.86 11.56 5.88
N ARG A 31 4.74 12.30 5.80
CA ARG A 31 4.71 13.75 5.47
C ARG A 31 5.63 14.63 6.32
N LYS A 32 5.91 14.22 7.56
CA LYS A 32 6.73 15.01 8.53
C LYS A 32 8.20 14.64 8.52
N TRP A 33 8.61 13.67 7.70
CA TRP A 33 9.95 13.11 7.68
C TRP A 33 10.66 13.40 6.37
N ARG A 34 11.98 13.56 6.40
CA ARG A 34 12.80 13.58 5.18
C ARG A 34 12.85 12.17 4.63
N THR A 35 12.00 11.88 3.68
CA THR A 35 11.83 10.54 3.10
C THR A 35 12.54 10.44 1.76
N LEU A 36 13.49 9.51 1.66
CA LEU A 36 14.07 9.09 0.39
C LEU A 36 13.18 8.00 -0.20
N CYS A 37 12.56 8.27 -1.35
CA CYS A 37 11.67 7.32 -2.01
C CYS A 37 12.40 6.68 -3.19
N LEU A 38 12.50 5.36 -3.18
CA LEU A 38 13.02 4.55 -4.29
C LEU A 38 11.91 3.63 -4.81
N ARG A 39 11.98 3.34 -6.10
CA ARG A 39 11.10 2.34 -6.73
C ARG A 39 11.97 1.21 -7.28
N ALA A 40 11.69 -0.02 -6.86
CA ALA A 40 12.46 -1.19 -7.28
C ALA A 40 12.31 -1.54 -8.78
N ASP A 41 11.26 -1.01 -9.44
CA ASP A 41 11.05 -1.15 -10.89
C ASP A 41 11.68 -0.01 -11.72
N ALA A 42 12.34 0.97 -11.07
CA ALA A 42 13.00 2.06 -11.78
C ALA A 42 14.35 1.60 -12.40
N PRO A 43 14.67 2.03 -13.63
CA PRO A 43 15.91 1.63 -14.29
C PRO A 43 17.18 2.08 -13.57
N ASP A 44 17.08 3.15 -12.79
CA ASP A 44 18.15 3.77 -12.00
C ASP A 44 18.13 3.35 -10.53
N PHE A 45 17.37 2.31 -10.18
CA PHE A 45 17.32 1.82 -8.81
C PHE A 45 18.70 1.38 -8.32
N SER A 46 19.16 1.95 -7.21
CA SER A 46 20.42 1.59 -6.55
C SER A 46 20.34 1.85 -5.05
N LEU A 47 20.91 0.95 -4.27
CA LEU A 47 21.13 1.11 -2.83
C LEU A 47 22.57 1.53 -2.49
N GLN A 48 23.47 1.63 -3.47
CA GLN A 48 24.90 1.86 -3.25
C GLN A 48 25.28 3.33 -3.12
N ALA A 49 24.47 4.24 -3.70
CA ALA A 49 24.79 5.68 -3.75
C ALA A 49 23.63 6.51 -3.22
N LEU A 50 23.25 6.26 -1.97
CA LEU A 50 22.18 7.03 -1.33
C LEU A 50 22.73 8.38 -0.83
N PRO A 51 21.95 9.48 -0.93
CA PRO A 51 22.32 10.76 -0.34
C PRO A 51 22.43 10.63 1.18
N ASP A 52 23.18 11.53 1.81
CA ASP A 52 23.41 11.48 3.26
C ASP A 52 22.20 11.94 4.09
N GLU A 53 21.35 12.79 3.52
CA GLU A 53 20.28 13.48 4.25
C GLU A 53 18.92 12.82 4.05
N TRP A 54 18.61 11.80 4.85
CA TRP A 54 17.25 11.22 4.95
C TRP A 54 17.02 10.61 6.34
N ASP A 55 15.77 10.63 6.78
CA ASP A 55 15.34 10.02 8.03
C ASP A 55 14.71 8.65 7.78
N ILE A 56 14.00 8.52 6.63
CA ILE A 56 13.29 7.32 6.24
C ILE A 56 13.65 6.95 4.80
N LEU A 57 13.98 5.67 4.57
CA LEU A 57 14.07 5.08 3.24
C LEU A 57 12.78 4.33 2.95
N LEU A 58 12.03 4.79 1.94
CA LEU A 58 10.89 4.08 1.40
C LEU A 58 11.27 3.39 0.10
N ILE A 59 11.00 2.08 0.01
CA ILE A 59 11.15 1.31 -1.23
C ILE A 59 9.78 0.78 -1.66
N ASP A 60 9.30 1.25 -2.82
CA ASP A 60 8.06 0.76 -3.44
C ASP A 60 8.36 -0.37 -4.44
N GLU A 61 7.36 -1.21 -4.73
CA GLU A 61 7.45 -2.43 -5.55
C GLU A 61 8.52 -3.41 -5.01
N PHE A 62 8.64 -3.49 -3.69
CA PHE A 62 9.70 -4.23 -2.97
C PHE A 62 9.80 -5.70 -3.35
N GLN A 63 8.71 -6.35 -3.79
CA GLN A 63 8.71 -7.74 -4.24
C GLN A 63 9.60 -8.02 -5.45
N LEU A 64 10.09 -6.98 -6.12
CA LEU A 64 11.02 -7.11 -7.25
C LEU A 64 12.47 -7.27 -6.80
N LEU A 65 12.80 -7.02 -5.53
CA LEU A 65 14.14 -7.16 -4.96
C LEU A 65 14.41 -8.61 -4.54
N GLN A 66 14.67 -9.48 -5.50
CA GLN A 66 14.92 -10.89 -5.27
C GLN A 66 16.40 -11.27 -5.40
N GLU A 67 17.25 -10.39 -5.90
CA GLU A 67 18.67 -10.64 -6.10
C GLU A 67 19.40 -10.71 -4.75
N GLN A 68 20.27 -11.72 -4.59
CA GLN A 68 21.00 -11.97 -3.36
C GLN A 68 21.91 -10.79 -2.98
N GLU A 69 22.59 -10.18 -3.95
CA GLU A 69 23.47 -9.05 -3.73
C GLU A 69 22.69 -7.85 -3.17
N THR A 70 21.57 -7.48 -3.79
CA THR A 70 20.69 -6.40 -3.35
C THR A 70 20.17 -6.66 -1.93
N SER A 71 19.83 -7.91 -1.62
CA SER A 71 19.35 -8.32 -0.28
C SER A 71 20.43 -8.15 0.79
N GLN A 72 21.69 -8.47 0.47
CA GLN A 72 22.83 -8.29 1.37
C GLN A 72 23.09 -6.81 1.64
N ILE A 73 23.16 -6.00 0.58
CA ILE A 73 23.36 -4.54 0.68
C ILE A 73 22.26 -3.90 1.55
N LEU A 74 21.00 -4.30 1.35
CA LEU A 74 19.87 -3.80 2.15
C LEU A 74 20.01 -4.17 3.63
N CYS A 75 20.35 -5.42 3.94
CA CYS A 75 20.55 -5.85 5.33
C CYS A 75 21.70 -5.11 6.02
N GLU A 76 22.79 -4.87 5.30
CA GLU A 76 23.94 -4.07 5.78
C GLU A 76 23.53 -2.62 6.01
N LEU A 77 22.80 -2.02 5.07
CA LEU A 77 22.28 -0.65 5.17
C LEU A 77 21.39 -0.48 6.41
N ILE A 78 20.50 -1.43 6.68
CA ILE A 78 19.63 -1.42 7.87
C ILE A 78 20.46 -1.48 9.15
N ARG A 79 21.47 -2.35 9.21
CA ARG A 79 22.34 -2.51 10.38
C ARG A 79 23.24 -1.30 10.62
N ALA A 80 23.81 -0.75 9.56
CA ALA A 80 24.71 0.41 9.62
C ALA A 80 23.99 1.71 10.01
N ASN A 81 22.67 1.78 9.88
CA ASN A 81 21.90 3.01 10.14
C ASN A 81 20.88 2.82 11.29
N PRO A 82 21.31 2.60 12.56
CA PRO A 82 20.40 2.29 13.67
C PRO A 82 19.43 3.43 14.03
N ALA A 83 19.73 4.67 13.67
CA ALA A 83 18.87 5.83 13.91
C ALA A 83 17.83 6.07 12.82
N ARG A 84 17.98 5.44 11.65
CA ARG A 84 17.11 5.63 10.49
C ARG A 84 16.00 4.59 10.44
N ARG A 85 14.92 4.87 9.72
CA ARG A 85 13.76 3.99 9.53
C ARG A 85 13.63 3.55 8.08
N PHE A 86 12.94 2.44 7.90
CA PHE A 86 12.75 1.81 6.60
C PHE A 86 11.27 1.49 6.40
N VAL A 87 10.73 1.78 5.23
CA VAL A 87 9.36 1.47 4.84
C VAL A 87 9.39 0.73 3.52
N PHE A 88 8.82 -0.46 3.50
CA PHE A 88 8.77 -1.31 2.30
C PHE A 88 7.34 -1.55 1.89
N LEU A 89 7.02 -1.24 0.61
CA LEU A 89 5.71 -1.48 0.03
C LEU A 89 5.81 -2.65 -0.93
N SER A 90 5.14 -3.75 -0.58
CA SER A 90 5.19 -5.01 -1.33
C SER A 90 3.80 -5.51 -1.67
N ARG A 91 3.68 -6.25 -2.77
CA ARG A 91 2.47 -7.01 -3.11
C ARG A 91 2.49 -8.41 -2.51
N GLY A 92 3.64 -8.87 -2.02
CA GLY A 92 3.86 -10.17 -1.41
C GLY A 92 4.34 -10.06 0.03
N VAL A 93 4.50 -11.22 0.65
CA VAL A 93 5.01 -11.37 2.02
C VAL A 93 6.47 -10.93 2.16
N PRO A 94 6.93 -10.61 3.39
CA PRO A 94 8.33 -10.32 3.62
C PRO A 94 9.22 -11.50 3.20
N PRO A 95 10.32 -11.23 2.46
CA PRO A 95 11.25 -12.28 2.07
C PRO A 95 12.02 -12.83 3.29
N ALA A 96 12.50 -14.08 3.18
CA ALA A 96 13.15 -14.79 4.28
C ALA A 96 14.34 -14.04 4.91
N TYR A 97 15.10 -13.26 4.16
CA TYR A 97 16.22 -12.50 4.69
C TYR A 97 15.83 -11.36 5.65
N LEU A 98 14.56 -10.92 5.64
CA LEU A 98 14.02 -9.95 6.60
C LEU A 98 13.44 -10.60 7.87
N THR A 99 13.29 -11.91 7.90
CA THR A 99 12.67 -12.66 9.02
C THR A 99 13.35 -12.39 10.36
N ALA A 100 14.68 -12.26 10.37
CA ALA A 100 15.41 -11.94 11.58
C ALA A 100 15.01 -10.60 12.22
N PHE A 101 14.70 -9.59 11.40
CA PHE A 101 14.21 -8.28 11.87
C PHE A 101 12.79 -8.37 12.45
N GLN A 102 11.97 -9.27 11.93
CA GLN A 102 10.62 -9.53 12.46
C GLN A 102 10.69 -10.18 13.84
N TYR A 103 11.48 -11.25 13.99
CA TYR A 103 11.63 -11.96 15.27
C TYR A 103 12.30 -11.12 16.37
N THR A 104 13.14 -10.17 16.00
CA THR A 104 13.76 -9.24 16.96
C THR A 104 12.88 -8.05 17.32
N GLY A 105 11.66 -7.95 16.77
CA GLY A 105 10.75 -6.82 16.98
C GLY A 105 11.16 -5.53 16.29
N LEU A 106 12.18 -5.57 15.42
CA LEU A 106 12.61 -4.42 14.64
C LEU A 106 11.72 -4.14 13.43
N MET A 107 10.99 -5.14 12.93
CA MET A 107 10.07 -5.04 11.81
C MET A 107 8.64 -5.31 12.23
N THR A 108 7.74 -4.44 11.80
CA THR A 108 6.28 -4.62 11.89
C THR A 108 5.74 -4.81 10.48
N THR A 109 4.93 -5.84 10.27
CA THR A 109 4.24 -6.08 9.01
C THR A 109 2.79 -5.61 9.12
N LEU A 110 2.33 -4.88 8.13
CA LEU A 110 0.92 -4.56 7.91
C LEU A 110 0.37 -5.50 6.83
N GLU A 111 -0.58 -6.32 7.23
CA GLU A 111 -1.27 -7.27 6.37
C GLU A 111 -2.47 -6.61 5.67
N PRO A 112 -3.11 -7.24 4.67
CA PRO A 112 -4.25 -6.68 3.96
C PRO A 112 -5.38 -6.24 4.90
N ASP A 113 -5.68 -7.01 5.94
CA ASP A 113 -6.76 -6.72 6.91
C ASP A 113 -6.50 -5.43 7.70
N ASP A 114 -5.23 -5.06 7.94
CA ASP A 114 -4.87 -3.81 8.59
C ASP A 114 -5.18 -2.57 7.73
N LEU A 115 -5.28 -2.76 6.42
CA LEU A 115 -5.50 -1.71 5.43
C LEU A 115 -6.96 -1.60 4.98
N LEU A 116 -7.82 -2.53 5.36
CA LEU A 116 -9.24 -2.43 5.08
C LEU A 116 -9.85 -1.24 5.82
N PHE A 117 -10.77 -0.56 5.16
CA PHE A 117 -11.55 0.52 5.74
C PHE A 117 -12.65 -0.06 6.62
N ASP A 118 -12.71 0.41 7.84
CA ASP A 118 -13.87 0.20 8.70
C ASP A 118 -14.94 1.28 8.44
N HIS A 119 -16.02 1.25 9.22
CA HIS A 119 -17.13 2.19 9.11
C HIS A 119 -16.68 3.66 9.32
N GLU A 120 -15.78 3.89 10.29
CA GLU A 120 -15.26 5.22 10.59
C GLU A 120 -14.28 5.69 9.51
N ASP A 121 -13.43 4.81 9.00
CA ASP A 121 -12.52 5.08 7.90
C ASP A 121 -13.29 5.53 6.65
N ILE A 122 -14.40 4.84 6.29
CA ILE A 122 -15.27 5.21 5.17
C ILE A 122 -15.87 6.60 5.38
N ARG A 123 -16.45 6.88 6.57
CA ARG A 123 -16.99 8.19 6.89
C ARG A 123 -15.97 9.30 6.71
N ASN A 124 -14.78 9.12 7.29
CA ASN A 124 -13.70 10.09 7.23
C ASN A 124 -13.18 10.29 5.79
N PHE A 125 -13.10 9.21 5.02
CA PHE A 125 -12.67 9.27 3.64
C PHE A 125 -13.66 10.06 2.77
N PHE A 126 -14.96 9.78 2.86
CA PHE A 126 -16.00 10.51 2.15
C PHE A 126 -16.05 12.00 2.54
N ALA A 127 -15.90 12.30 3.84
CA ALA A 127 -15.80 13.67 4.31
C ALA A 127 -14.58 14.39 3.70
N SER A 128 -13.43 13.73 3.58
CA SER A 128 -12.23 14.27 2.93
C SER A 128 -12.44 14.55 1.43
N CYS A 129 -13.26 13.73 0.78
CA CYS A 129 -13.69 13.91 -0.62
C CYS A 129 -14.80 14.96 -0.78
N LYS A 130 -15.31 15.54 0.32
CA LYS A 130 -16.46 16.47 0.35
C LYS A 130 -17.75 15.85 -0.20
N VAL A 131 -17.93 14.57 -0.05
CA VAL A 131 -19.13 13.82 -0.43
C VAL A 131 -19.94 13.55 0.82
N ALA A 132 -21.18 14.04 0.87
CA ALA A 132 -22.11 13.75 1.96
C ALA A 132 -22.65 12.33 1.79
N VAL A 133 -22.62 11.56 2.88
CA VAL A 133 -23.14 10.19 2.91
C VAL A 133 -23.94 9.98 4.20
N THR A 134 -25.01 9.23 4.10
CA THR A 134 -25.83 8.80 5.23
C THR A 134 -25.25 7.54 5.88
N GLU A 135 -25.65 7.25 7.11
CA GLU A 135 -25.25 6.02 7.82
C GLU A 135 -25.68 4.75 7.04
N SER A 136 -26.85 4.80 6.38
CA SER A 136 -27.34 3.70 5.56
C SER A 136 -26.44 3.46 4.34
N GLU A 137 -25.97 4.52 3.71
CA GLU A 137 -25.05 4.43 2.56
C GLU A 137 -23.68 3.93 2.99
N ILE A 138 -23.13 4.40 4.15
CA ILE A 138 -21.85 3.90 4.69
C ILE A 138 -21.92 2.40 4.95
N ASN A 139 -23.01 1.92 5.57
CA ASN A 139 -23.23 0.49 5.79
C ASN A 139 -23.33 -0.30 4.48
N GLY A 140 -24.02 0.26 3.49
CA GLY A 140 -24.10 -0.32 2.14
C GLY A 140 -22.74 -0.39 1.46
N ILE A 141 -21.98 0.70 1.48
CA ILE A 141 -20.63 0.76 0.90
C ILE A 141 -19.70 -0.23 1.57
N LEU A 142 -19.72 -0.29 2.91
CA LEU A 142 -18.90 -1.26 3.66
C LEU A 142 -19.25 -2.71 3.30
N LYS A 143 -20.56 -3.02 3.24
CA LYS A 143 -21.03 -4.36 2.87
C LYS A 143 -20.56 -4.77 1.47
N GLU A 144 -20.72 -3.88 0.49
CA GLU A 144 -20.39 -4.17 -0.90
C GLU A 144 -18.87 -4.19 -1.16
N SER A 145 -18.11 -3.25 -0.57
CA SER A 145 -16.67 -3.17 -0.75
C SER A 145 -15.87 -4.11 0.16
N ILE A 146 -16.48 -4.63 1.23
CA ILE A 146 -15.79 -5.35 2.33
C ILE A 146 -14.62 -4.50 2.88
N GLY A 147 -14.76 -3.18 2.82
CA GLY A 147 -13.70 -2.25 3.23
C GLY A 147 -12.53 -2.12 2.25
N TYR A 148 -12.59 -2.73 1.06
CA TYR A 148 -11.51 -2.66 0.09
C TYR A 148 -11.26 -1.22 -0.39
N PRO A 149 -10.06 -0.61 -0.12
CA PRO A 149 -9.84 0.82 -0.30
C PRO A 149 -10.07 1.34 -1.73
N LEU A 150 -9.67 0.57 -2.76
CA LEU A 150 -9.90 0.97 -4.15
C LEU A 150 -11.40 1.00 -4.48
N GLY A 151 -12.16 0.02 -4.02
CA GLY A 151 -13.62 -0.02 -4.22
C GLY A 151 -14.29 1.18 -3.55
N VAL A 152 -13.91 1.49 -2.31
CA VAL A 152 -14.41 2.67 -1.57
C VAL A 152 -14.05 3.97 -2.32
N ALA A 153 -12.81 4.09 -2.81
CA ALA A 153 -12.34 5.29 -3.52
C ALA A 153 -13.08 5.50 -4.86
N ILE A 154 -13.32 4.44 -5.63
CA ILE A 154 -14.08 4.51 -6.87
C ILE A 154 -15.53 4.91 -6.59
N THR A 155 -16.15 4.32 -5.56
CA THR A 155 -17.52 4.67 -5.14
C THR A 155 -17.59 6.15 -4.74
N ALA A 156 -16.67 6.65 -3.93
CA ALA A 156 -16.63 8.05 -3.52
C ALA A 156 -16.48 9.01 -4.72
N ARG A 157 -15.62 8.65 -5.69
CA ARG A 157 -15.46 9.42 -6.93
C ARG A 157 -16.77 9.50 -7.71
N GLN A 158 -17.45 8.37 -7.92
CA GLN A 158 -18.70 8.32 -8.66
C GLN A 158 -19.81 9.13 -7.95
N MET A 159 -19.88 9.05 -6.62
CA MET A 159 -20.83 9.85 -5.84
C MET A 159 -20.48 11.35 -5.89
N SER A 160 -19.20 11.71 -5.92
CA SER A 160 -18.74 13.10 -6.15
C SER A 160 -19.17 13.64 -7.51
N ASP A 161 -19.28 12.77 -8.52
CA ASP A 161 -19.79 13.09 -9.85
C ASP A 161 -21.34 13.18 -9.90
N GLY A 162 -22.00 13.13 -8.73
CA GLY A 162 -23.45 13.29 -8.56
C GLY A 162 -24.27 12.01 -8.73
N LYS A 163 -23.64 10.83 -8.81
CA LYS A 163 -24.37 9.56 -8.87
C LYS A 163 -24.80 9.14 -7.47
N PRO A 164 -26.09 8.80 -7.22
CA PRO A 164 -26.51 8.29 -5.91
C PRO A 164 -25.96 6.88 -5.69
N PHE A 165 -25.77 6.52 -4.42
CA PHE A 165 -25.43 5.14 -4.06
C PHE A 165 -26.59 4.21 -4.42
N SER A 166 -26.33 3.25 -5.29
CA SER A 166 -27.35 2.33 -5.84
C SER A 166 -26.71 1.01 -6.28
N PRO A 167 -27.51 -0.04 -6.55
CA PRO A 167 -27.01 -1.29 -7.12
C PRO A 167 -26.28 -1.09 -8.47
N GLU A 168 -26.74 -0.15 -9.29
CA GLU A 168 -26.13 0.16 -10.59
C GLU A 168 -24.75 0.81 -10.40
N LEU A 169 -24.60 1.70 -9.39
CA LEU A 169 -23.33 2.30 -9.04
C LEU A 169 -22.36 1.22 -8.52
N THR A 170 -22.83 0.31 -7.68
CA THR A 170 -22.03 -0.82 -7.19
C THR A 170 -21.53 -1.70 -8.35
N ALA A 171 -22.42 -2.06 -9.28
CA ALA A 171 -22.03 -2.84 -10.46
C ALA A 171 -21.01 -2.10 -11.35
N HIS A 172 -21.11 -0.79 -11.44
CA HIS A 172 -20.14 0.03 -12.15
C HIS A 172 -18.80 0.07 -11.42
N THR A 173 -18.81 0.21 -10.09
CA THR A 173 -17.60 0.16 -9.27
C THR A 173 -16.84 -1.15 -9.46
N TYR A 174 -17.51 -2.30 -9.46
CA TYR A 174 -16.87 -3.58 -9.74
C TYR A 174 -16.20 -3.61 -11.11
N ARG A 175 -16.85 -3.11 -12.16
CA ARG A 175 -16.25 -3.05 -13.50
C ARG A 175 -14.98 -2.19 -13.53
N GLU A 176 -14.97 -1.05 -12.85
CA GLU A 176 -13.78 -0.20 -12.77
C GLU A 176 -12.65 -0.86 -11.95
N VAL A 177 -12.97 -1.56 -10.86
CA VAL A 177 -12.01 -2.35 -10.11
C VAL A 177 -11.38 -3.44 -10.99
N PHE A 178 -12.19 -4.17 -11.76
CA PHE A 178 -11.68 -5.17 -12.70
C PHE A 178 -10.80 -4.55 -13.78
N ALA A 179 -11.21 -3.44 -14.40
CA ALA A 179 -10.40 -2.73 -15.40
C ALA A 179 -9.07 -2.25 -14.82
N TYR A 180 -9.06 -1.80 -13.57
CA TYR A 180 -7.82 -1.45 -12.86
C TYR A 180 -6.90 -2.67 -12.69
N PHE A 181 -7.42 -3.82 -12.26
CA PHE A 181 -6.62 -5.05 -12.12
C PHE A 181 -6.10 -5.54 -13.47
N GLU A 182 -6.91 -5.48 -14.52
CA GLU A 182 -6.48 -5.81 -15.86
C GLU A 182 -5.29 -4.95 -16.29
N ALA A 183 -5.37 -3.65 -16.09
CA ALA A 183 -4.29 -2.72 -16.45
C ALA A 183 -3.05 -2.87 -15.54
N ALA A 184 -3.25 -2.95 -14.22
CA ALA A 184 -2.17 -2.87 -13.24
C ALA A 184 -1.47 -4.20 -12.97
N VAL A 185 -2.13 -5.33 -13.23
CA VAL A 185 -1.63 -6.67 -12.91
C VAL A 185 -1.61 -7.58 -14.14
N TYR A 186 -2.79 -7.86 -14.71
CA TYR A 186 -2.93 -8.84 -15.78
C TYR A 186 -2.07 -8.51 -17.02
N ASN A 187 -2.08 -7.25 -17.45
CA ASN A 187 -1.30 -6.83 -18.61
C ASN A 187 0.22 -6.83 -18.42
N ARG A 188 0.72 -7.04 -17.19
CA ARG A 188 2.16 -7.17 -16.89
C ARG A 188 2.67 -8.60 -17.08
N PHE A 189 1.78 -9.59 -17.20
CA PHE A 189 2.17 -10.96 -17.47
C PHE A 189 2.35 -11.23 -18.96
N ASP A 190 3.24 -12.16 -19.29
CA ASP A 190 3.43 -12.65 -20.64
C ASP A 190 2.21 -13.41 -21.15
N LEU A 191 2.02 -13.46 -22.47
CA LEU A 191 0.88 -14.12 -23.11
C LEU A 191 0.61 -15.55 -22.62
N PRO A 192 1.60 -16.43 -22.39
CA PRO A 192 1.36 -17.78 -21.86
C PRO A 192 0.72 -17.75 -20.46
N VAL A 193 1.19 -16.86 -19.58
CA VAL A 193 0.66 -16.71 -18.21
C VAL A 193 -0.75 -16.12 -18.23
N ARG A 194 -1.03 -15.13 -19.09
CA ARG A 194 -2.37 -14.54 -19.25
C ARG A 194 -3.43 -15.55 -19.71
N ARG A 195 -3.02 -16.64 -20.38
CA ARG A 195 -3.94 -17.70 -20.82
C ARG A 195 -4.28 -18.70 -19.73
N LEU A 196 -3.54 -18.68 -18.62
CA LEU A 196 -3.77 -19.57 -17.47
C LEU A 196 -4.56 -18.88 -16.36
N LEU A 197 -4.62 -17.54 -16.37
CA LEU A 197 -5.39 -16.69 -15.45
C LEU A 197 -6.77 -16.38 -16.01
#